data_aeeb92c4e404fe730801359aff734868
#
_entry.id   aeeb92c4e404fe730801359aff734868
#
_cell.length_a   1.000
_cell.length_b   1.000
_cell.length_c   1.000
_cell.angle_alpha   90.00
_cell.angle_beta   90.00
_cell.angle_gamma   90.00
#
_symmetry.space_group_name_H-M   'P 1'
#
loop_
_entity.id
_entity.type
_entity.pdbx_description
1 polymer ?
#
loop_
_entity_poly.entity_id
_entity_poly.type
_entity_poly.pdbx_seq_one_letter_code
_entity_poly.pdbx_strand_id
1 'polypeptide(L)'
;RRQRQMCIRDRVGTHRLLSSDVKTDRLGLLIVDEEHRFGVKHKEAIRRIKARVDVLTLTATPIPRTLQQSLVGIRDTSKIETPPQERQPIKTYICRFNWKDIKTKIKHELSRGGQVYFVHNKIENMPFVVDKISSLFPNMVVKGAHGQMPSGPLEKTVLGFFNKKVDRAVRKSKERLS
;
A
#
# COMPACT_ATOMS: atom_id res chain seq x y z
N ARG A 1 -24.57 0.90 41.50
CA ARG A 1 -24.25 0.18 40.22
C ARG A 1 -22.77 0.30 39.98
N ARG A 2 -21.94 -0.71 40.29
CA ARG A 2 -20.53 -0.81 39.91
C ARG A 2 -20.50 -0.94 38.37
N GLN A 3 -20.07 0.11 37.67
CA GLN A 3 -19.64 -0.02 36.28
C GLN A 3 -18.54 -1.07 36.26
N ARG A 4 -18.79 -2.21 35.62
CA ARG A 4 -17.74 -3.14 35.24
C ARG A 4 -16.81 -2.37 34.31
N GLN A 5 -15.64 -1.97 34.79
CA GLN A 5 -14.57 -1.52 33.91
C GLN A 5 -14.31 -2.67 32.94
N MET A 6 -14.73 -2.46 31.70
CA MET A 6 -14.36 -3.37 30.59
C MET A 6 -12.83 -3.34 30.53
N CYS A 7 -12.18 -4.41 30.99
CA CYS A 7 -10.75 -4.56 30.81
C CYS A 7 -10.48 -4.56 29.30
N ILE A 8 -9.92 -3.46 28.78
CA ILE A 8 -9.45 -3.41 27.40
C ILE A 8 -8.31 -4.42 27.32
N ARG A 9 -8.57 -5.57 26.72
CA ARG A 9 -7.59 -6.64 26.54
C ARG A 9 -6.75 -6.43 25.29
N ASP A 10 -7.34 -5.78 24.26
CA ASP A 10 -6.72 -5.61 22.97
C ASP A 10 -6.51 -4.12 22.65
N ARG A 11 -5.39 -3.82 22.01
CA ARG A 11 -5.05 -2.49 21.52
C ARG A 11 -4.64 -2.59 20.07
N VAL A 12 -5.24 -1.78 19.21
CA VAL A 12 -4.89 -1.68 17.79
C VAL A 12 -4.46 -0.25 17.51
N GLY A 13 -3.36 -0.08 16.79
CA GLY A 13 -2.85 1.24 16.45
C GLY A 13 -1.61 1.17 15.56
N THR A 14 -1.00 2.32 15.34
CA THR A 14 0.23 2.45 14.55
C THR A 14 1.47 2.17 15.41
N HIS A 15 2.66 2.40 14.84
CA HIS A 15 3.94 2.33 15.57
C HIS A 15 3.97 3.14 16.88
N ARG A 16 3.02 4.04 17.13
CA ARG A 16 2.86 4.76 18.39
C ARG A 16 2.64 3.82 19.57
N LEU A 17 2.09 2.62 19.36
CA LEU A 17 1.96 1.62 20.42
C LEU A 17 3.30 1.06 20.93
N LEU A 18 4.38 1.25 20.19
CA LEU A 18 5.73 0.83 20.56
C LEU A 18 6.49 1.89 21.36
N SER A 19 5.87 3.02 21.66
CA SER A 19 6.49 4.09 22.44
C SER A 19 6.59 3.72 23.91
N SER A 20 7.59 4.25 24.61
CA SER A 20 7.92 3.94 26.01
C SER A 20 6.83 4.31 27.03
N ASP A 21 5.94 5.23 26.68
CA ASP A 21 4.80 5.62 27.51
C ASP A 21 3.63 4.64 27.46
N VAL A 22 3.66 3.67 26.55
CA VAL A 22 2.63 2.63 26.42
C VAL A 22 3.06 1.41 27.27
N LYS A 23 2.34 1.16 28.36
CA LYS A 23 2.60 0.01 29.23
C LYS A 23 2.20 -1.30 28.53
N THR A 24 3.13 -2.26 28.47
CA THR A 24 2.99 -3.56 27.85
C THR A 24 3.21 -4.74 28.82
N ASP A 25 3.17 -4.46 30.12
CA ASP A 25 3.56 -5.43 31.17
C ASP A 25 2.73 -6.71 31.19
N ARG A 26 1.51 -6.69 30.63
CA ARG A 26 0.58 -7.82 30.56
C ARG A 26 0.32 -8.28 29.12
N LEU A 27 1.23 -7.93 28.20
CA LEU A 27 1.08 -8.33 26.81
C LEU A 27 1.38 -9.82 26.66
N GLY A 28 0.43 -10.60 26.11
CA GLY A 28 0.61 -12.02 25.80
C GLY A 28 0.92 -12.28 24.34
N LEU A 29 0.41 -11.43 23.42
CA LEU A 29 0.64 -11.57 22.00
C LEU A 29 0.82 -10.20 21.36
N LEU A 30 1.84 -10.07 20.51
CA LEU A 30 2.06 -8.90 19.65
C LEU A 30 1.85 -9.32 18.19
N ILE A 31 0.93 -8.65 17.49
CA ILE A 31 0.73 -8.82 16.05
C ILE A 31 1.31 -7.61 15.34
N VAL A 32 2.22 -7.84 14.40
CA VAL A 32 2.88 -6.79 13.61
C VAL A 32 2.56 -6.98 12.14
N ASP A 33 1.88 -6.01 11.54
CA ASP A 33 1.63 -6.01 10.12
C ASP A 33 2.71 -5.22 9.39
N GLU A 34 3.24 -5.77 8.28
CA GLU A 34 4.24 -5.14 7.44
C GLU A 34 5.50 -4.66 8.23
N GLU A 35 6.11 -5.54 9.02
CA GLU A 35 7.31 -5.25 9.86
C GLU A 35 8.42 -4.53 9.07
N HIS A 36 8.56 -4.80 7.79
CA HIS A 36 9.57 -4.17 6.94
C HIS A 36 9.39 -2.63 6.81
N ARG A 37 8.20 -2.11 7.10
CA ARG A 37 7.90 -0.67 7.08
C ARG A 37 8.38 0.07 8.32
N PHE A 38 8.77 -0.63 9.37
CA PHE A 38 9.25 -0.01 10.60
C PHE A 38 10.73 0.39 10.50
N GLY A 39 11.04 1.58 11.02
CA GLY A 39 12.41 2.04 11.17
C GLY A 39 13.18 1.26 12.27
N VAL A 40 14.48 1.44 12.32
CA VAL A 40 15.41 0.72 13.21
C VAL A 40 14.95 0.76 14.67
N LYS A 41 14.61 1.92 15.20
CA LYS A 41 14.17 2.09 16.60
C LYS A 41 12.93 1.24 16.93
N HIS A 42 11.96 1.18 16.02
CA HIS A 42 10.75 0.38 16.21
C HIS A 42 11.05 -1.12 16.13
N LYS A 43 11.94 -1.53 15.22
CA LYS A 43 12.39 -2.93 15.14
C LYS A 43 13.10 -3.40 16.41
N GLU A 44 13.90 -2.52 17.03
CA GLU A 44 14.53 -2.79 18.31
C GLU A 44 13.51 -2.91 19.44
N ALA A 45 12.50 -2.05 19.48
CA ALA A 45 11.41 -2.15 20.46
C ALA A 45 10.65 -3.48 20.32
N ILE A 46 10.29 -3.87 19.08
CA ILE A 46 9.67 -5.17 18.78
C ILE A 46 10.56 -6.31 19.25
N ARG A 47 11.87 -6.26 18.98
CA ARG A 47 12.82 -7.29 19.39
C ARG A 47 12.89 -7.46 20.92
N ARG A 48 12.83 -6.37 21.69
CA ARG A 48 12.78 -6.40 23.16
C ARG A 48 11.49 -7.06 23.67
N ILE A 49 10.35 -6.73 23.05
CA ILE A 49 9.06 -7.33 23.39
C ILE A 49 9.07 -8.83 23.06
N LYS A 50 9.62 -9.20 21.90
CA LYS A 50 9.73 -10.59 21.43
C LYS A 50 10.48 -11.53 22.39
N ALA A 51 11.35 -11.00 23.22
CA ALA A 51 12.04 -11.81 24.23
C ALA A 51 11.12 -12.33 25.35
N ARG A 52 9.89 -11.81 25.49
CA ARG A 52 8.95 -12.10 26.59
C ARG A 52 7.53 -12.39 26.14
N VAL A 53 7.22 -12.22 24.86
CA VAL A 53 5.85 -12.25 24.31
C VAL A 53 5.89 -12.95 22.97
N ASP A 54 4.89 -13.73 22.67
CA ASP A 54 4.71 -14.31 21.34
C ASP A 54 4.47 -13.21 20.29
N VAL A 55 5.13 -13.33 19.15
CA VAL A 55 5.04 -12.34 18.09
C VAL A 55 4.62 -12.98 16.78
N LEU A 56 3.47 -12.56 16.27
CA LEU A 56 2.99 -12.89 14.93
C LEU A 56 3.30 -11.74 13.98
N THR A 57 4.08 -12.00 12.94
CA THR A 57 4.38 -11.01 11.89
C THR A 57 3.61 -11.36 10.63
N LEU A 58 2.87 -10.39 10.11
CA LEU A 58 2.13 -10.50 8.84
C LEU A 58 2.86 -9.70 7.75
N THR A 59 2.82 -10.19 6.53
CA THR A 59 3.32 -9.44 5.37
C THR A 59 2.61 -9.86 4.09
N ALA A 60 2.30 -8.90 3.24
CA ALA A 60 1.75 -9.14 1.91
C ALA A 60 2.84 -9.23 0.83
N THR A 61 4.10 -8.90 1.16
CA THR A 61 5.20 -9.04 0.22
C THR A 61 5.66 -10.48 0.14
N PRO A 62 5.70 -11.08 -1.07
CA PRO A 62 6.18 -12.45 -1.21
C PRO A 62 7.65 -12.53 -0.79
N ILE A 63 7.95 -13.46 0.12
CA ILE A 63 9.33 -13.78 0.48
C ILE A 63 9.91 -14.68 -0.64
N PRO A 64 11.03 -14.32 -1.26
CA PRO A 64 11.66 -15.18 -2.26
C PRO A 64 11.89 -16.59 -1.71
N ARG A 65 11.66 -17.61 -2.53
CA ARG A 65 11.75 -19.03 -2.12
C ARG A 65 13.09 -19.39 -1.47
N THR A 66 14.18 -18.81 -1.98
CA THR A 66 15.53 -18.96 -1.42
C THR A 66 15.65 -18.38 0.00
N LEU A 67 15.06 -17.24 0.25
CA LEU A 67 15.06 -16.65 1.59
C LEU A 67 14.11 -17.42 2.54
N GLN A 68 13.01 -17.94 2.03
CA GLN A 68 12.11 -18.79 2.80
C GLN A 68 12.81 -20.08 3.24
N GLN A 69 13.59 -20.70 2.36
CA GLN A 69 14.37 -21.90 2.69
C GLN A 69 15.45 -21.66 3.75
N SER A 70 16.09 -20.48 3.74
CA SER A 70 17.08 -20.12 4.76
C SER A 70 16.46 -19.77 6.12
N LEU A 71 15.16 -19.51 6.17
CA LEU A 71 14.41 -19.24 7.42
C LEU A 71 13.77 -20.50 8.02
N VAL A 72 13.76 -21.63 7.29
CA VAL A 72 13.24 -22.91 7.77
C VAL A 72 14.04 -23.35 8.99
N GLY A 73 13.34 -23.58 10.11
CA GLY A 73 13.95 -23.93 11.40
C GLY A 73 14.31 -22.71 12.29
N ILE A 74 14.28 -21.47 11.77
CA ILE A 74 14.50 -20.26 12.57
C ILE A 74 13.17 -19.61 12.96
N ARG A 75 12.16 -19.72 12.08
CA ARG A 75 10.81 -19.19 12.31
C ARG A 75 9.78 -20.10 11.67
N ASP A 76 8.72 -20.37 12.40
CA ASP A 76 7.54 -21.00 11.82
C ASP A 76 6.86 -20.02 10.85
N THR A 77 6.58 -20.49 9.65
CA THR A 77 5.98 -19.68 8.61
C THR A 77 4.77 -20.38 8.02
N SER A 78 3.67 -19.64 7.90
CA SER A 78 2.47 -20.09 7.20
C SER A 78 2.20 -19.17 6.00
N LYS A 79 1.77 -19.75 4.89
CA LYS A 79 1.42 -19.03 3.68
C LYS A 79 -0.06 -19.19 3.38
N ILE A 80 -0.75 -18.07 3.24
CA ILE A 80 -2.14 -18.05 2.80
C ILE A 80 -2.14 -17.94 1.28
N GLU A 81 -2.49 -19.02 0.58
CA GLU A 81 -2.45 -19.09 -0.89
C GLU A 81 -3.82 -18.86 -1.52
N THR A 82 -4.89 -19.11 -0.78
CA THR A 82 -6.26 -18.96 -1.28
C THR A 82 -6.69 -17.49 -1.23
N PRO A 83 -6.93 -16.84 -2.37
CA PRO A 83 -7.46 -15.48 -2.38
C PRO A 83 -8.92 -15.46 -1.87
N PRO A 84 -9.42 -14.33 -1.34
CA PRO A 84 -10.84 -14.16 -1.05
C PRO A 84 -11.69 -14.43 -2.30
N GLN A 85 -12.85 -15.07 -2.13
CA GLN A 85 -13.73 -15.49 -3.25
C GLN A 85 -14.18 -14.32 -4.14
N GLU A 86 -14.32 -13.13 -3.58
CA GLU A 86 -14.75 -11.93 -4.31
C GLU A 86 -13.61 -11.23 -5.08
N ARG A 87 -12.37 -11.67 -4.90
CA ARG A 87 -11.22 -11.03 -5.53
C ARG A 87 -11.03 -11.54 -6.95
N GLN A 88 -11.33 -10.70 -7.93
CA GLN A 88 -10.99 -11.00 -9.32
C GLN A 88 -9.47 -10.90 -9.54
N PRO A 89 -8.87 -11.85 -10.27
CA PRO A 89 -7.43 -11.84 -10.55
C PRO A 89 -7.05 -10.65 -11.44
N ILE A 90 -5.97 -9.96 -11.06
CA ILE A 90 -5.42 -8.87 -11.87
C ILE A 90 -4.58 -9.48 -13.00
N LYS A 91 -4.90 -9.19 -14.24
CA LYS A 91 -4.09 -9.57 -15.40
C LYS A 91 -2.93 -8.59 -15.55
N THR A 92 -1.72 -9.06 -15.28
CA THR A 92 -0.49 -8.25 -15.37
C THR A 92 0.25 -8.57 -16.67
N TYR A 93 0.64 -7.53 -17.40
CA TYR A 93 1.42 -7.63 -18.64
C TYR A 93 2.72 -6.84 -18.47
N ILE A 94 3.84 -7.47 -18.79
CA ILE A 94 5.16 -6.85 -18.82
C ILE A 94 5.56 -6.66 -20.26
N CYS A 95 5.76 -5.40 -20.69
CA CYS A 95 6.11 -5.07 -22.05
C CYS A 95 7.02 -3.84 -22.09
N ARG A 96 7.68 -3.61 -23.24
CA ARG A 96 8.42 -2.36 -23.48
C ARG A 96 7.47 -1.19 -23.51
N PHE A 97 7.92 -0.05 -22.99
CA PHE A 97 7.13 1.19 -23.00
C PHE A 97 6.83 1.65 -24.43
N ASN A 98 5.55 1.76 -24.78
CA ASN A 98 5.09 2.21 -26.10
C ASN A 98 3.76 2.98 -25.94
N TRP A 99 3.73 4.22 -26.40
CA TRP A 99 2.54 5.07 -26.33
C TRP A 99 1.36 4.54 -27.15
N LYS A 100 1.62 3.81 -28.25
CA LYS A 100 0.56 3.19 -29.06
C LYS A 100 -0.18 2.11 -28.28
N ASP A 101 0.55 1.25 -27.60
CA ASP A 101 -0.01 0.17 -26.77
C ASP A 101 -0.76 0.74 -25.56
N ILE A 102 -0.17 1.74 -24.91
CA ILE A 102 -0.79 2.46 -23.80
C ILE A 102 -2.12 3.08 -24.24
N LYS A 103 -2.15 3.76 -25.40
CA LYS A 103 -3.37 4.34 -25.97
C LYS A 103 -4.45 3.27 -26.17
N THR A 104 -4.09 2.13 -26.74
CA THR A 104 -5.02 1.01 -27.00
C THR A 104 -5.60 0.47 -25.70
N LYS A 105 -4.76 0.23 -24.69
CA LYS A 105 -5.20 -0.29 -23.38
C LYS A 105 -6.10 0.70 -22.64
N ILE A 106 -5.74 1.98 -22.66
CA ILE A 106 -6.57 3.04 -22.08
C ILE A 106 -7.93 3.11 -22.80
N LYS A 107 -7.95 3.07 -24.14
CA LYS A 107 -9.19 3.09 -24.91
C LYS A 107 -10.10 1.91 -24.55
N HIS A 108 -9.52 0.72 -24.44
CA HIS A 108 -10.25 -0.48 -24.05
C HIS A 108 -10.88 -0.34 -22.65
N GLU A 109 -10.14 0.20 -21.66
CA GLU A 109 -10.68 0.38 -20.31
C GLU A 109 -11.82 1.38 -20.28
N LEU A 110 -11.68 2.47 -21.03
CA LEU A 110 -12.71 3.51 -21.12
C LEU A 110 -13.98 3.04 -21.83
N SER A 111 -13.86 2.21 -22.87
CA SER A 111 -15.04 1.70 -23.61
C SER A 111 -15.95 0.84 -22.73
N ARG A 112 -15.45 0.30 -21.64
CA ARG A 112 -16.23 -0.45 -20.65
C ARG A 112 -16.63 0.38 -19.42
N GLY A 113 -16.46 1.71 -19.46
CA GLY A 113 -16.81 2.61 -18.34
C GLY A 113 -15.82 2.58 -17.17
N GLY A 114 -14.64 2.00 -17.38
CA GLY A 114 -13.58 1.93 -16.38
C GLY A 114 -12.76 3.20 -16.26
N GLN A 115 -11.91 3.26 -15.24
CA GLN A 115 -10.98 4.35 -14.97
C GLN A 115 -9.54 3.85 -15.03
N VAL A 116 -8.59 4.73 -15.31
CA VAL A 116 -7.19 4.36 -15.49
C VAL A 116 -6.29 5.05 -14.48
N TYR A 117 -5.47 4.27 -13.79
CA TYR A 117 -4.34 4.75 -13.01
C TYR A 117 -3.07 4.66 -13.83
N PHE A 118 -2.42 5.79 -14.09
CA PHE A 118 -1.11 5.85 -14.73
C PHE A 118 -0.06 6.19 -13.68
N VAL A 119 0.88 5.27 -13.41
CA VAL A 119 1.93 5.47 -12.41
C VAL A 119 3.23 5.87 -13.10
N HIS A 120 3.84 6.98 -12.65
CA HIS A 120 5.09 7.50 -13.19
C HIS A 120 6.09 7.80 -12.07
N ASN A 121 7.38 7.55 -12.30
CA ASN A 121 8.40 7.60 -11.24
C ASN A 121 8.91 9.01 -10.94
N LYS A 122 8.94 9.91 -11.95
CA LYS A 122 9.53 11.24 -11.83
C LYS A 122 8.45 12.30 -11.78
N ILE A 123 8.44 13.13 -10.72
CA ILE A 123 7.48 14.23 -10.57
C ILE A 123 7.72 15.30 -11.64
N GLU A 124 8.99 15.59 -11.94
CA GLU A 124 9.40 16.61 -12.93
C GLU A 124 8.78 16.36 -14.32
N ASN A 125 8.65 15.09 -14.71
CA ASN A 125 8.10 14.72 -16.02
C ASN A 125 6.57 14.52 -15.98
N MET A 126 5.94 14.64 -14.81
CA MET A 126 4.51 14.39 -14.68
C MET A 126 3.64 15.35 -15.51
N PRO A 127 3.93 16.67 -15.57
CA PRO A 127 3.17 17.59 -16.43
C PRO A 127 3.19 17.12 -17.89
N PHE A 128 4.35 16.78 -18.42
CA PHE A 128 4.49 16.26 -19.79
C PHE A 128 3.64 14.99 -20.01
N VAL A 129 3.63 14.08 -19.06
CA VAL A 129 2.83 12.84 -19.15
C VAL A 129 1.32 13.15 -19.11
N VAL A 130 0.90 14.07 -18.24
CA VAL A 130 -0.49 14.54 -18.17
C VAL A 130 -0.92 15.16 -19.49
N ASP A 131 -0.12 16.08 -20.05
CA ASP A 131 -0.40 16.77 -21.32
C ASP A 131 -0.44 15.77 -22.48
N LYS A 132 0.50 14.82 -22.51
CA LYS A 132 0.53 13.77 -23.53
C LYS A 132 -0.72 12.90 -23.50
N ILE A 133 -1.16 12.47 -22.32
CA ILE A 133 -2.37 11.67 -22.17
C ILE A 133 -3.60 12.52 -22.53
N SER A 134 -3.67 13.77 -22.10
CA SER A 134 -4.76 14.69 -22.43
C SER A 134 -4.88 14.91 -23.93
N SER A 135 -3.76 15.09 -24.64
CA SER A 135 -3.75 15.23 -26.10
C SER A 135 -4.22 13.97 -26.84
N LEU A 136 -3.96 12.78 -26.29
CA LEU A 136 -4.44 11.51 -26.86
C LEU A 136 -5.95 11.30 -26.65
N PHE A 137 -6.54 12.00 -25.68
CA PHE A 137 -7.94 11.81 -25.29
C PHE A 137 -8.57 13.15 -24.83
N PRO A 138 -8.89 14.05 -25.79
CA PRO A 138 -9.35 15.41 -25.48
C PRO A 138 -10.63 15.50 -24.65
N ASN A 139 -11.51 14.50 -24.75
CA ASN A 139 -12.81 14.47 -24.07
C ASN A 139 -12.74 13.91 -22.66
N MET A 140 -11.53 13.77 -22.08
CA MET A 140 -11.35 13.11 -20.80
C MET A 140 -10.63 14.00 -19.79
N VAL A 141 -11.06 13.93 -18.53
CA VAL A 141 -10.45 14.66 -17.43
C VAL A 141 -9.23 13.89 -16.92
N VAL A 142 -8.02 14.40 -17.22
CA VAL A 142 -6.74 13.86 -16.74
C VAL A 142 -6.19 14.76 -15.66
N LYS A 143 -5.81 14.18 -14.50
CA LYS A 143 -5.19 14.94 -13.41
C LYS A 143 -3.95 14.24 -12.88
N GLY A 144 -2.91 15.02 -12.58
CA GLY A 144 -1.72 14.57 -11.88
C GLY A 144 -1.89 14.65 -10.36
N ALA A 145 -1.32 13.67 -9.63
CA ALA A 145 -1.30 13.66 -8.17
C ALA A 145 0.06 13.13 -7.67
N HIS A 146 0.71 13.82 -6.74
CA HIS A 146 1.97 13.39 -6.14
C HIS A 146 2.10 13.85 -4.67
N GLY A 147 2.98 13.21 -3.91
CA GLY A 147 3.08 13.42 -2.46
C GLY A 147 3.65 14.79 -2.03
N GLN A 148 4.18 15.59 -2.95
CA GLN A 148 4.63 16.96 -2.67
C GLN A 148 3.52 18.01 -2.88
N MET A 149 2.34 17.59 -3.36
CA MET A 149 1.19 18.50 -3.45
C MET A 149 0.65 18.84 -2.07
N PRO A 150 0.12 20.06 -1.87
CA PRO A 150 -0.64 20.39 -0.67
C PRO A 150 -1.81 19.39 -0.46
N SER A 151 -2.14 19.11 0.80
CA SER A 151 -3.14 18.08 1.14
C SER A 151 -4.51 18.32 0.51
N GLY A 152 -5.00 19.55 0.51
CA GLY A 152 -6.32 19.88 -0.04
C GLY A 152 -6.47 19.59 -1.55
N PRO A 153 -5.59 20.09 -2.44
CA PRO A 153 -5.59 19.73 -3.86
C PRO A 153 -5.41 18.24 -4.12
N LEU A 154 -4.54 17.57 -3.36
CA LEU A 154 -4.32 16.14 -3.48
C LEU A 154 -5.60 15.36 -3.16
N GLU A 155 -6.21 15.65 -2.01
CA GLU A 155 -7.45 15.02 -1.56
C GLU A 155 -8.60 15.24 -2.56
N LYS A 156 -8.77 16.47 -3.04
CA LYS A 156 -9.77 16.80 -4.07
C LYS A 156 -9.57 15.98 -5.36
N THR A 157 -8.32 15.79 -5.78
CA THR A 157 -8.00 14.99 -6.97
C THR A 157 -8.31 13.52 -6.75
N VAL A 158 -7.94 12.98 -5.58
CA VAL A 158 -8.17 11.57 -5.22
C VAL A 158 -9.67 11.29 -5.07
N LEU A 159 -10.40 12.13 -4.32
CA LEU A 159 -11.85 12.01 -4.18
C LEU A 159 -12.58 12.18 -5.51
N GLY A 160 -12.11 13.09 -6.36
CA GLY A 160 -12.65 13.27 -7.72
C GLY A 160 -12.49 12.01 -8.57
N PHE A 161 -11.40 11.28 -8.41
CA PHE A 161 -11.19 10.00 -9.08
C PHE A 161 -12.14 8.94 -8.54
N PHE A 162 -12.23 8.74 -7.23
CA PHE A 162 -13.15 7.77 -6.63
C PHE A 162 -14.62 8.03 -6.98
N ASN A 163 -15.02 9.30 -7.06
CA ASN A 163 -16.37 9.70 -7.43
C ASN A 163 -16.62 9.73 -8.95
N LYS A 164 -15.73 9.15 -9.76
CA LYS A 164 -15.81 9.14 -11.23
C LYS A 164 -15.92 10.53 -11.89
N LYS A 165 -15.51 11.60 -11.19
CA LYS A 165 -15.41 12.97 -11.73
C LYS A 165 -14.08 13.22 -12.46
N VAL A 166 -13.14 12.30 -12.34
CA VAL A 166 -11.84 12.30 -13.00
C VAL A 166 -11.65 10.93 -13.62
N ASP A 167 -11.52 10.87 -14.93
CA ASP A 167 -11.40 9.62 -15.67
C ASP A 167 -10.03 8.97 -15.51
N ARG A 168 -9.00 9.77 -15.19
CA ARG A 168 -7.61 9.32 -15.04
C ARG A 168 -6.87 10.07 -13.97
N ALA A 169 -6.12 9.33 -13.15
CA ALA A 169 -5.15 9.89 -12.24
C ALA A 169 -3.73 9.43 -12.59
N VAL A 170 -2.83 10.39 -12.80
CA VAL A 170 -1.39 10.12 -12.92
C VAL A 170 -0.77 10.29 -11.54
N ARG A 171 -0.19 9.23 -10.98
CA ARG A 171 0.40 9.22 -9.64
C ARG A 171 1.88 8.84 -9.70
N LYS A 172 2.69 9.46 -8.85
CA LYS A 172 4.07 9.00 -8.59
C LYS A 172 4.04 7.66 -7.87
N SER A 173 4.81 6.69 -8.38
CA SER A 173 5.17 5.49 -7.62
C SER A 173 5.96 5.93 -6.38
N LYS A 174 5.60 5.40 -5.21
CA LYS A 174 6.48 5.48 -4.04
C LYS A 174 7.56 4.41 -4.21
N GLU A 175 8.56 4.66 -5.03
CA GLU A 175 9.82 3.94 -4.87
C GLU A 175 10.42 4.39 -3.55
N ARG A 176 10.57 3.46 -2.63
CA ARG A 176 11.52 3.62 -1.54
C ARG A 176 12.88 3.34 -2.12
N LEU A 177 13.72 4.32 -2.11
CA LEU A 177 15.15 4.10 -2.09
C LEU A 177 15.44 3.25 -0.86
N SER A 178 15.94 2.06 -1.10
CA SER A 178 16.59 1.17 -0.14
C SER A 178 17.82 1.85 0.45
#